data_1a191a7ffd337e3ca7617bf253d4a025
#
_entry.id   1a191a7ffd337e3ca7617bf253d4a025
#
_cell.length_a   1.000
_cell.length_b   1.000
_cell.length_c   1.000
_cell.angle_alpha   90.00
_cell.angle_beta   90.00
_cell.angle_gamma   90.00
#
_symmetry.space_group_name_H-M   'P 1'
#
loop_
_entity.id
_entity.type
_entity.pdbx_description
1 polymer ?
#
loop_
_entity_poly.entity_id
_entity_poly.type
_entity_poly.pdbx_seq_one_letter_code
_entity_poly.pdbx_strand_id
1 'polypeptide(L)'
;MTRRRRIVPVVFAVVLLATSGCAARRPAATGAAPLRVGTSGDYPPFSLRGADGAWSGFDVAVARAYADARGRRLELVPFRWPELAPRLAAGEFDVAMSGVTIRADRLLVGTMTAAIARSEAIVLVRRGAVPTADVDRAGVRIAVNRGGHLERLARARLRRAALVPADDNRRLPELLAARAVDAIVTDTLEAATFPADAFVVAARLSRDRKAYWVAPGRNALAADLDAWLLASEHDGTLGRLRAAWLAGASAPTLAPELSRVVDLAARRLMLMPAVAAAKRAAGTPVVDPSREVEVVARAVARARAAGFDDGAAEHFARAQIDAARAVQGARRPTAAAIVDVPTLAALRPRIDALDEATVAALVAARAAAARADRAALAAALRADADVDGFDEAHAGAIAAAIAALVASSAEQIGQ
;
A
#
# COMPACT_ATOMS: atom_id res chain seq x y z
N MET A 1 -41.46 -7.80 -82.38
CA MET A 1 -41.88 -8.72 -81.27
C MET A 1 -40.76 -8.73 -80.24
N THR A 2 -40.86 -7.86 -79.23
CA THR A 2 -39.87 -7.68 -78.18
C THR A 2 -40.49 -8.07 -76.84
N ARG A 3 -40.01 -9.18 -76.27
CA ARG A 3 -40.42 -9.69 -74.90
C ARG A 3 -39.70 -8.87 -73.83
N ARG A 4 -40.44 -8.08 -73.04
CA ARG A 4 -39.98 -7.46 -71.83
C ARG A 4 -39.91 -8.51 -70.73
N ARG A 5 -38.71 -8.74 -70.17
CA ARG A 5 -38.53 -9.49 -68.92
C ARG A 5 -38.80 -8.57 -67.70
N ARG A 6 -39.75 -8.98 -66.86
CA ARG A 6 -40.01 -8.34 -65.57
C ARG A 6 -38.97 -8.82 -64.58
N ILE A 7 -38.23 -7.87 -63.96
CA ILE A 7 -37.35 -8.10 -62.85
C ILE A 7 -38.17 -7.91 -61.58
N VAL A 8 -38.24 -8.95 -60.74
CA VAL A 8 -38.85 -8.90 -59.38
C VAL A 8 -37.75 -8.59 -58.39
N PRO A 9 -37.79 -7.54 -57.59
CA PRO A 9 -36.84 -7.29 -56.51
C PRO A 9 -37.07 -8.21 -55.33
N VAL A 10 -36.11 -9.05 -54.98
CA VAL A 10 -36.08 -9.81 -53.74
C VAL A 10 -35.56 -8.86 -52.66
N VAL A 11 -36.47 -8.50 -51.73
CA VAL A 11 -36.13 -7.74 -50.55
C VAL A 11 -35.56 -8.71 -49.51
N PHE A 12 -34.26 -8.64 -49.25
CA PHE A 12 -33.64 -9.33 -48.10
C PHE A 12 -33.90 -8.51 -46.83
N ALA A 13 -34.80 -9.00 -45.98
CA ALA A 13 -34.97 -8.47 -44.64
C ALA A 13 -33.81 -8.99 -43.76
N VAL A 14 -32.86 -8.13 -43.43
CA VAL A 14 -31.84 -8.42 -42.43
C VAL A 14 -32.45 -8.22 -41.05
N VAL A 15 -32.75 -9.33 -40.38
CA VAL A 15 -33.18 -9.31 -38.96
C VAL A 15 -31.92 -9.14 -38.14
N LEU A 16 -31.66 -7.93 -37.62
CA LEU A 16 -30.67 -7.67 -36.57
C LEU A 16 -31.21 -8.22 -35.24
N LEU A 17 -30.77 -9.40 -34.85
CA LEU A 17 -30.88 -9.89 -33.48
C LEU A 17 -29.95 -9.10 -32.58
N ALA A 18 -30.46 -8.05 -31.92
CA ALA A 18 -29.79 -7.39 -30.81
C ALA A 18 -29.77 -8.35 -29.63
N THR A 19 -28.67 -9.09 -29.45
CA THR A 19 -28.39 -9.82 -28.21
C THR A 19 -28.02 -8.79 -27.12
N SER A 20 -29.02 -8.27 -26.42
CA SER A 20 -28.84 -7.58 -25.17
C SER A 20 -28.28 -8.59 -24.16
N GLY A 21 -26.96 -8.64 -24.05
CA GLY A 21 -26.26 -9.36 -23.00
C GLY A 21 -26.59 -8.72 -21.63
N CYS A 22 -27.72 -9.08 -21.05
CA CYS A 22 -27.92 -8.91 -19.62
C CYS A 22 -26.85 -9.75 -18.93
N ALA A 23 -25.77 -9.10 -18.45
CA ALA A 23 -24.88 -9.70 -17.47
C ALA A 23 -25.75 -10.07 -16.26
N ALA A 24 -26.18 -11.32 -16.19
CA ALA A 24 -26.93 -11.85 -15.07
C ALA A 24 -26.06 -11.67 -13.81
N ARG A 25 -26.46 -10.73 -12.96
CA ARG A 25 -25.88 -10.53 -11.64
C ARG A 25 -26.01 -11.88 -10.91
N ARG A 26 -24.88 -12.58 -10.71
CA ARG A 26 -24.89 -13.83 -9.95
C ARG A 26 -25.55 -13.55 -8.59
N PRO A 27 -26.60 -14.30 -8.21
CA PRO A 27 -27.17 -14.13 -6.88
C PRO A 27 -26.07 -14.40 -5.85
N ALA A 28 -25.96 -13.53 -4.85
CA ALA A 28 -25.06 -13.74 -3.72
C ALA A 28 -25.35 -15.13 -3.14
N ALA A 29 -24.30 -15.94 -2.93
CA ALA A 29 -24.45 -17.26 -2.35
C ALA A 29 -25.16 -17.12 -1.01
N THR A 30 -26.41 -17.63 -0.93
CA THR A 30 -27.21 -17.62 0.28
C THR A 30 -26.51 -18.51 1.31
N GLY A 31 -25.75 -17.87 2.26
CA GLY A 31 -25.03 -18.57 3.33
C GLY A 31 -23.61 -18.05 3.64
N ALA A 32 -22.94 -17.36 2.72
CA ALA A 32 -21.62 -16.79 3.02
C ALA A 32 -21.74 -15.57 3.95
N ALA A 33 -20.94 -15.53 5.02
CA ALA A 33 -20.88 -14.38 5.91
C ALA A 33 -20.54 -13.10 5.12
N PRO A 34 -21.12 -11.94 5.46
CA PRO A 34 -20.85 -10.70 4.78
C PRO A 34 -19.35 -10.33 4.89
N LEU A 35 -18.85 -9.63 3.88
CA LEU A 35 -17.55 -8.96 3.97
C LEU A 35 -17.77 -7.63 4.69
N ARG A 36 -17.27 -7.51 5.92
CA ARG A 36 -17.33 -6.27 6.69
C ARG A 36 -16.09 -5.44 6.40
N VAL A 37 -16.31 -4.27 5.80
CA VAL A 37 -15.23 -3.35 5.42
C VAL A 37 -15.32 -2.08 6.25
N GLY A 38 -14.30 -1.82 7.09
CA GLY A 38 -14.16 -0.57 7.81
C GLY A 38 -13.75 0.56 6.86
N THR A 39 -14.50 1.68 6.90
CA THR A 39 -14.23 2.84 6.05
C THR A 39 -14.63 4.14 6.75
N SER A 40 -13.84 5.24 6.57
CA SER A 40 -14.04 6.48 7.36
C SER A 40 -15.14 7.38 6.81
N GLY A 41 -15.28 7.45 5.49
CA GLY A 41 -16.27 8.30 4.82
C GLY A 41 -15.97 9.79 4.81
N ASP A 42 -14.79 10.20 5.25
CA ASP A 42 -14.32 11.58 5.30
C ASP A 42 -12.99 11.83 4.55
N TYR A 43 -12.52 10.83 3.79
CA TYR A 43 -11.21 10.86 3.15
C TYR A 43 -11.31 10.66 1.63
N PRO A 44 -11.78 11.69 0.87
CA PRO A 44 -11.73 11.64 -0.59
C PRO A 44 -10.26 11.63 -1.08
N PRO A 45 -9.95 10.97 -2.21
CA PRO A 45 -10.85 10.23 -3.09
C PRO A 45 -11.05 8.76 -2.69
N PHE A 46 -10.52 8.31 -1.56
CA PHE A 46 -10.58 6.90 -1.13
C PHE A 46 -11.95 6.49 -0.61
N SER A 47 -12.51 7.27 0.31
CA SER A 47 -13.77 6.98 0.99
C SER A 47 -14.52 8.27 1.29
N LEU A 48 -15.74 8.37 0.79
CA LEU A 48 -16.64 9.49 1.00
C LEU A 48 -18.05 9.00 1.33
N ARG A 49 -18.65 9.53 2.39
CA ARG A 49 -20.06 9.36 2.69
C ARG A 49 -20.79 10.65 2.39
N GLY A 50 -21.71 10.59 1.43
CA GLY A 50 -22.55 11.72 1.04
C GLY A 50 -23.58 12.11 2.12
N ALA A 51 -24.17 13.28 1.98
CA ALA A 51 -25.23 13.74 2.88
C ALA A 51 -26.49 12.85 2.81
N ASP A 52 -26.71 12.20 1.67
CA ASP A 52 -27.76 11.18 1.43
C ASP A 52 -27.40 9.80 2.05
N GLY A 53 -26.26 9.68 2.69
CA GLY A 53 -25.74 8.44 3.26
C GLY A 53 -25.06 7.50 2.26
N ALA A 54 -25.02 7.84 0.96
CA ALA A 54 -24.38 7.02 -0.07
C ALA A 54 -22.84 7.00 0.10
N TRP A 55 -22.25 5.82 -0.15
CA TRP A 55 -20.81 5.62 -0.09
C TRP A 55 -20.21 5.64 -1.47
N SER A 56 -19.08 6.34 -1.62
CA SER A 56 -18.32 6.46 -2.87
C SER A 56 -16.82 6.56 -2.61
N GLY A 57 -16.02 6.52 -3.67
CA GLY A 57 -14.57 6.63 -3.62
C GLY A 57 -13.87 5.36 -4.08
N PHE A 58 -12.55 5.47 -4.27
CA PHE A 58 -11.71 4.40 -4.81
C PHE A 58 -11.82 3.11 -4.00
N ASP A 59 -11.61 3.17 -2.68
CA ASP A 59 -11.60 2.00 -1.83
C ASP A 59 -12.99 1.37 -1.71
N VAL A 60 -14.04 2.19 -1.73
CA VAL A 60 -15.43 1.69 -1.78
C VAL A 60 -15.72 0.97 -3.10
N ALA A 61 -15.20 1.47 -4.23
CA ALA A 61 -15.35 0.83 -5.52
C ALA A 61 -14.57 -0.51 -5.59
N VAL A 62 -13.35 -0.54 -5.05
CA VAL A 62 -12.55 -1.78 -4.93
C VAL A 62 -13.24 -2.79 -4.02
N ALA A 63 -13.77 -2.36 -2.86
CA ALA A 63 -14.50 -3.25 -1.94
C ALA A 63 -15.73 -3.90 -2.60
N ARG A 64 -16.49 -3.11 -3.39
CA ARG A 64 -17.62 -3.64 -4.18
C ARG A 64 -17.17 -4.64 -5.22
N ALA A 65 -16.15 -4.30 -6.04
CA ALA A 65 -15.63 -5.18 -7.07
C ALA A 65 -15.11 -6.51 -6.50
N TYR A 66 -14.39 -6.47 -5.37
CA TYR A 66 -13.93 -7.67 -4.69
C TYR A 66 -15.08 -8.50 -4.11
N ALA A 67 -16.04 -7.88 -3.43
CA ALA A 67 -17.20 -8.57 -2.87
C ALA A 67 -18.04 -9.24 -3.96
N ASP A 68 -18.29 -8.53 -5.07
CA ASP A 68 -19.00 -9.06 -6.25
C ASP A 68 -18.23 -10.26 -6.87
N ALA A 69 -16.91 -10.17 -7.02
CA ALA A 69 -16.07 -11.25 -7.54
C ALA A 69 -16.09 -12.51 -6.64
N ARG A 70 -16.37 -12.36 -5.35
CA ARG A 70 -16.46 -13.46 -4.37
C ARG A 70 -17.89 -13.86 -4.05
N GLY A 71 -18.91 -13.25 -4.68
CA GLY A 71 -20.31 -13.51 -4.40
C GLY A 71 -20.69 -13.21 -2.94
N ARG A 72 -19.99 -12.29 -2.28
CA ARG A 72 -20.22 -11.93 -0.88
C ARG A 72 -21.04 -10.64 -0.79
N ARG A 73 -21.94 -10.58 0.20
CA ARG A 73 -22.61 -9.32 0.56
C ARG A 73 -21.59 -8.38 1.19
N LEU A 74 -21.49 -7.15 0.68
CA LEU A 74 -20.64 -6.11 1.25
C LEU A 74 -21.39 -5.37 2.36
N GLU A 75 -20.73 -5.17 3.50
CA GLU A 75 -21.17 -4.35 4.61
C GLU A 75 -20.10 -3.30 4.93
N LEU A 76 -20.42 -2.02 4.73
CA LEU A 76 -19.53 -0.90 5.03
C LEU A 76 -19.74 -0.45 6.48
N VAL A 77 -18.71 -0.55 7.31
CA VAL A 77 -18.71 -0.22 8.73
C VAL A 77 -18.00 1.12 8.93
N PRO A 78 -18.70 2.20 9.29
CA PRO A 78 -18.04 3.50 9.49
C PRO A 78 -17.14 3.48 10.72
N PHE A 79 -15.97 4.15 10.62
CA PHE A 79 -15.09 4.41 11.74
C PHE A 79 -14.56 5.85 11.72
N ARG A 80 -14.04 6.33 12.86
CA ARG A 80 -13.22 7.54 12.95
C ARG A 80 -11.74 7.17 13.06
N TRP A 81 -10.87 7.97 12.52
CA TRP A 81 -9.42 7.66 12.45
C TRP A 81 -8.76 7.24 13.76
N PRO A 82 -9.03 7.87 14.92
CA PRO A 82 -8.49 7.40 16.20
C PRO A 82 -8.94 5.97 16.57
N GLU A 83 -10.11 5.55 16.11
CA GLU A 83 -10.74 4.26 16.46
C GLU A 83 -10.30 3.10 15.55
N LEU A 84 -9.68 3.39 14.40
CA LEU A 84 -9.37 2.38 13.38
C LEU A 84 -8.63 1.17 13.94
N ALA A 85 -7.51 1.39 14.64
CA ALA A 85 -6.66 0.30 15.12
C ALA A 85 -7.35 -0.57 16.19
N PRO A 86 -7.94 -0.01 17.27
CA PRO A 86 -8.62 -0.82 18.27
C PRO A 86 -9.83 -1.57 17.72
N ARG A 87 -10.63 -0.97 16.84
CA ARG A 87 -11.82 -1.61 16.24
C ARG A 87 -11.45 -2.73 15.27
N LEU A 88 -10.38 -2.56 14.47
CA LEU A 88 -9.85 -3.63 13.62
C LEU A 88 -9.34 -4.80 14.49
N ALA A 89 -8.59 -4.50 15.56
CA ALA A 89 -8.07 -5.51 16.46
C ALA A 89 -9.18 -6.27 17.20
N ALA A 90 -10.29 -5.60 17.52
CA ALA A 90 -11.50 -6.20 18.07
C ALA A 90 -12.31 -7.02 17.06
N GLY A 91 -11.96 -6.99 15.76
CA GLY A 91 -12.66 -7.72 14.71
C GLY A 91 -14.05 -7.15 14.38
N GLU A 92 -14.31 -5.86 14.65
CA GLU A 92 -15.58 -5.21 14.30
C GLU A 92 -15.79 -5.17 12.77
N PHE A 93 -14.72 -5.20 12.00
CA PHE A 93 -14.72 -5.41 10.55
C PHE A 93 -13.54 -6.31 10.14
N ASP A 94 -13.66 -6.94 9.00
CA ASP A 94 -12.71 -7.95 8.52
C ASP A 94 -11.46 -7.30 7.88
N VAL A 95 -11.65 -6.13 7.26
CA VAL A 95 -10.62 -5.36 6.58
C VAL A 95 -10.94 -3.87 6.61
N ALA A 96 -9.93 -3.02 6.77
CA ALA A 96 -10.06 -1.57 6.63
C ALA A 96 -9.63 -1.14 5.22
N MET A 97 -10.52 -0.41 4.53
CA MET A 97 -10.32 0.17 3.21
C MET A 97 -10.73 1.65 3.25
N SER A 98 -9.75 2.54 3.42
CA SER A 98 -9.96 3.99 3.53
C SER A 98 -8.63 4.75 3.38
N GLY A 99 -7.86 4.51 2.32
CA GLY A 99 -6.55 5.13 2.11
C GLY A 99 -5.55 4.80 3.22
N VAL A 100 -5.58 3.57 3.73
CA VAL A 100 -4.78 3.17 4.90
C VAL A 100 -3.31 3.08 4.54
N THR A 101 -2.47 3.91 5.15
CA THR A 101 -1.02 3.92 4.91
C THR A 101 -0.33 2.73 5.58
N ILE A 102 0.58 2.07 4.86
CA ILE A 102 1.46 1.03 5.40
C ILE A 102 2.41 1.65 6.43
N ARG A 103 2.42 1.12 7.66
CA ARG A 103 3.27 1.59 8.76
C ARG A 103 3.72 0.43 9.63
N ALA A 104 4.89 0.57 10.26
CA ALA A 104 5.47 -0.46 11.12
C ALA A 104 4.52 -0.90 12.26
N ASP A 105 3.89 0.04 12.96
CA ASP A 105 2.95 -0.27 14.05
C ASP A 105 1.70 -1.02 13.57
N ARG A 106 1.22 -0.77 12.35
CA ARG A 106 0.11 -1.50 11.74
C ARG A 106 0.48 -2.93 11.35
N LEU A 107 1.74 -3.14 10.89
CA LEU A 107 2.26 -4.48 10.60
C LEU A 107 2.35 -5.37 11.83
N LEU A 108 2.38 -4.77 13.04
CA LEU A 108 2.39 -5.51 14.32
C LEU A 108 1.00 -5.97 14.74
N VAL A 109 -0.07 -5.38 14.24
CA VAL A 109 -1.46 -5.69 14.63
C VAL A 109 -2.10 -6.66 13.64
N GLY A 110 -2.21 -6.28 12.37
CA GLY A 110 -2.89 -7.05 11.33
C GLY A 110 -2.02 -7.23 10.07
N THR A 111 -2.58 -7.84 9.05
CA THR A 111 -1.91 -8.07 7.78
C THR A 111 -2.25 -6.97 6.79
N MET A 112 -1.24 -6.37 6.15
CA MET A 112 -1.44 -5.40 5.07
C MET A 112 -1.39 -6.12 3.71
N THR A 113 -2.33 -5.80 2.82
CA THR A 113 -2.30 -6.27 1.43
C THR A 113 -1.16 -5.63 0.63
N ALA A 114 -0.99 -6.04 -0.62
CA ALA A 114 -0.17 -5.29 -1.58
C ALA A 114 -0.57 -3.80 -1.61
N ALA A 115 0.39 -2.94 -1.89
CA ALA A 115 0.11 -1.52 -2.03
C ALA A 115 -0.76 -1.26 -3.27
N ILE A 116 -1.84 -0.51 -3.10
CA ILE A 116 -2.82 -0.19 -4.14
C ILE A 116 -2.62 1.19 -4.77
N ALA A 117 -1.95 2.09 -4.05
CA ALA A 117 -1.61 3.43 -4.50
C ALA A 117 -0.38 3.96 -3.74
N ARG A 118 0.28 4.95 -4.35
CA ARG A 118 1.38 5.70 -3.75
C ARG A 118 0.97 7.15 -3.59
N SER A 119 1.37 7.79 -2.50
CA SER A 119 1.14 9.21 -2.23
C SER A 119 2.33 9.79 -1.48
N GLU A 120 2.34 11.11 -1.32
CA GLU A 120 3.28 11.79 -0.45
C GLU A 120 2.48 12.60 0.56
N ALA A 121 2.86 12.57 1.83
CA ALA A 121 2.35 13.52 2.78
C ALA A 121 2.98 14.89 2.50
N ILE A 122 2.14 15.91 2.38
CA ILE A 122 2.54 17.26 1.96
C ILE A 122 1.96 18.31 2.90
N VAL A 123 2.65 19.46 2.98
CA VAL A 123 2.12 20.68 3.59
C VAL A 123 1.66 21.60 2.47
N LEU A 124 0.41 21.98 2.49
CA LEU A 124 -0.17 22.95 1.57
C LEU A 124 -0.34 24.32 2.25
N VAL A 125 -0.04 25.35 1.49
CA VAL A 125 -0.33 26.76 1.84
C VAL A 125 -1.15 27.39 0.72
N ARG A 126 -1.82 28.53 1.01
CA ARG A 126 -2.53 29.30 -0.03
C ARG A 126 -1.54 29.81 -1.08
N ARG A 127 -1.95 29.80 -2.33
CA ARG A 127 -1.18 30.43 -3.40
C ARG A 127 -1.01 31.93 -3.09
N GLY A 128 0.20 32.43 -3.24
CA GLY A 128 0.56 33.82 -2.90
C GLY A 128 0.79 34.10 -1.41
N ALA A 129 0.66 33.14 -0.52
CA ALA A 129 1.13 33.27 0.85
C ALA A 129 2.67 33.26 0.88
N VAL A 130 3.26 34.17 1.65
CA VAL A 130 4.71 34.36 1.78
C VAL A 130 5.17 33.79 3.13
N PRO A 131 6.36 33.18 3.22
CA PRO A 131 7.09 32.36 2.27
C PRO A 131 6.82 30.87 2.46
N THR A 132 6.86 30.10 1.38
CA THR A 132 6.74 28.63 1.42
C THR A 132 7.96 27.94 2.05
N ALA A 133 9.08 28.64 2.24
CA ALA A 133 10.38 28.06 2.55
C ALA A 133 10.53 27.53 3.99
N ASP A 134 9.79 28.03 4.98
CA ASP A 134 9.84 27.56 6.37
C ASP A 134 8.45 27.55 6.99
N VAL A 135 7.72 26.46 6.76
CA VAL A 135 6.39 26.23 7.36
C VAL A 135 6.48 25.77 8.82
N ASP A 136 7.64 25.23 9.25
CA ASP A 136 7.87 24.79 10.63
C ASP A 136 8.48 25.88 11.49
N ARG A 137 7.76 26.95 11.75
CA ARG A 137 8.20 28.06 12.61
C ARG A 137 7.14 28.41 13.65
N ALA A 138 7.59 29.04 14.75
CA ALA A 138 6.69 29.53 15.79
C ALA A 138 5.66 30.54 15.21
N GLY A 139 4.42 30.42 15.67
CA GLY A 139 3.30 31.26 15.20
C GLY A 139 2.56 30.74 13.98
N VAL A 140 3.12 29.79 13.21
CA VAL A 140 2.40 29.14 12.09
C VAL A 140 1.43 28.07 12.65
N ARG A 141 0.17 28.16 12.23
CA ARG A 141 -0.89 27.21 12.57
C ARG A 141 -1.11 26.25 11.41
N ILE A 142 -0.97 24.95 11.65
CA ILE A 142 -1.07 23.92 10.63
C ILE A 142 -2.20 22.95 11.00
N ALA A 143 -3.29 22.93 10.22
CA ALA A 143 -4.36 21.96 10.47
C ALA A 143 -3.99 20.59 9.88
N VAL A 144 -4.44 19.54 10.58
CA VAL A 144 -4.21 18.15 10.19
C VAL A 144 -5.35 17.27 10.72
N ASN A 145 -5.71 16.20 10.00
CA ASN A 145 -6.72 15.25 10.45
C ASN A 145 -6.31 14.54 11.74
N ARG A 146 -7.18 14.61 12.78
CA ARG A 146 -6.97 14.02 14.11
C ARG A 146 -6.84 12.50 14.04
N GLY A 147 -5.82 11.97 14.74
CA GLY A 147 -5.64 10.53 15.02
C GLY A 147 -5.19 9.70 13.84
N GLY A 148 -5.00 10.31 12.66
CA GLY A 148 -4.54 9.63 11.45
C GLY A 148 -3.01 9.49 11.36
N HIS A 149 -2.56 8.95 10.22
CA HIS A 149 -1.14 8.89 9.86
C HIS A 149 -0.51 10.28 9.76
N LEU A 150 -1.22 11.22 9.13
CA LEU A 150 -0.72 12.57 8.86
C LEU A 150 -0.47 13.37 10.14
N GLU A 151 -1.34 13.29 11.15
CA GLU A 151 -1.09 13.94 12.43
C GLU A 151 0.16 13.41 13.11
N ARG A 152 0.33 12.07 13.14
CA ARG A 152 1.51 11.44 13.73
C ARG A 152 2.79 11.88 13.03
N LEU A 153 2.77 11.92 11.70
CA LEU A 153 3.89 12.39 10.89
C LEU A 153 4.18 13.88 11.11
N ALA A 154 3.13 14.72 11.12
CA ALA A 154 3.27 16.15 11.39
C ALA A 154 3.91 16.40 12.76
N ARG A 155 3.46 15.72 13.81
CA ARG A 155 4.08 15.81 15.16
C ARG A 155 5.54 15.36 15.18
N ALA A 156 5.92 14.42 14.33
CA ALA A 156 7.29 13.94 14.22
C ALA A 156 8.20 14.89 13.44
N ARG A 157 7.70 15.55 12.41
CA ARG A 157 8.48 16.34 11.46
C ARG A 157 8.39 17.86 11.68
N LEU A 158 7.23 18.35 12.16
CA LEU A 158 6.98 19.77 12.41
C LEU A 158 7.06 20.05 13.91
N ARG A 159 8.14 20.68 14.34
CA ARG A 159 8.49 20.81 15.78
C ARG A 159 8.19 22.17 16.35
N ARG A 160 8.10 23.22 15.51
CA ARG A 160 7.96 24.62 15.93
C ARG A 160 6.58 25.18 15.63
N ALA A 161 5.91 24.70 14.58
CA ALA A 161 4.57 25.11 14.21
C ALA A 161 3.52 24.56 15.19
N ALA A 162 2.43 25.30 15.35
CA ALA A 162 1.29 24.86 16.15
C ALA A 162 0.36 23.96 15.33
N LEU A 163 0.24 22.68 15.70
CA LEU A 163 -0.68 21.75 15.04
C LEU A 163 -2.10 21.93 15.56
N VAL A 164 -3.07 22.05 14.66
CA VAL A 164 -4.50 22.19 14.90
C VAL A 164 -5.21 20.94 14.39
N PRO A 165 -5.49 19.93 15.26
CA PRO A 165 -6.19 18.72 14.84
C PRO A 165 -7.65 19.00 14.47
N ALA A 166 -8.08 18.56 13.27
CA ALA A 166 -9.46 18.63 12.79
C ALA A 166 -10.11 17.24 12.86
N ASP A 167 -11.38 17.21 13.26
CA ASP A 167 -12.13 15.94 13.40
C ASP A 167 -12.75 15.44 12.09
N ASP A 168 -12.86 16.31 11.08
CA ASP A 168 -13.36 15.99 9.73
C ASP A 168 -12.32 16.45 8.71
N ASN A 169 -11.77 15.50 7.99
CA ASN A 169 -10.71 15.75 7.00
C ASN A 169 -11.18 16.67 5.86
N ARG A 170 -12.46 16.61 5.50
CA ARG A 170 -13.07 17.43 4.44
C ARG A 170 -13.01 18.93 4.73
N ARG A 171 -12.87 19.32 6.01
CA ARG A 171 -12.81 20.74 6.41
C ARG A 171 -11.42 21.37 6.23
N LEU A 172 -10.37 20.57 6.01
CA LEU A 172 -9.00 21.09 5.92
C LEU A 172 -8.84 22.17 4.82
N PRO A 173 -9.27 21.95 3.56
CA PRO A 173 -9.15 22.96 2.52
C PRO A 173 -9.98 24.23 2.82
N GLU A 174 -11.14 24.10 3.48
CA GLU A 174 -11.99 25.23 3.89
C GLU A 174 -11.29 26.08 4.96
N LEU A 175 -10.69 25.45 5.98
CA LEU A 175 -9.95 26.14 7.03
C LEU A 175 -8.77 26.93 6.45
N LEU A 176 -8.07 26.35 5.47
CA LEU A 176 -6.96 27.01 4.79
C LEU A 176 -7.44 28.18 3.91
N ALA A 177 -8.50 28.01 3.14
CA ALA A 177 -9.09 29.05 2.30
C ALA A 177 -9.61 30.23 3.14
N ALA A 178 -10.29 29.94 4.24
CA ALA A 178 -10.83 30.94 5.17
C ALA A 178 -9.76 31.65 6.05
N ARG A 179 -8.48 31.31 5.89
CA ARG A 179 -7.36 31.81 6.73
C ARG A 179 -7.52 31.50 8.24
N ALA A 180 -8.33 30.49 8.58
CA ALA A 180 -8.42 29.98 9.95
C ALA A 180 -7.14 29.29 10.39
N VAL A 181 -6.35 28.80 9.42
CA VAL A 181 -5.00 28.25 9.59
C VAL A 181 -4.08 28.76 8.46
N ASP A 182 -2.78 28.66 8.67
CA ASP A 182 -1.77 29.15 7.73
C ASP A 182 -1.38 28.07 6.71
N ALA A 183 -1.45 26.80 7.12
CA ALA A 183 -1.17 25.62 6.30
C ALA A 183 -2.05 24.44 6.71
N ILE A 184 -2.07 23.40 5.86
CA ILE A 184 -2.66 22.10 6.17
C ILE A 184 -1.69 20.97 5.82
N VAL A 185 -1.78 19.86 6.54
CA VAL A 185 -1.13 18.59 6.17
C VAL A 185 -2.17 17.68 5.55
N THR A 186 -1.90 17.24 4.33
CA THR A 186 -2.71 16.29 3.54
C THR A 186 -1.80 15.36 2.76
N ASP A 187 -2.31 14.56 1.85
CA ASP A 187 -1.50 13.82 0.88
C ASP A 187 -1.78 14.24 -0.57
N THR A 188 -0.90 13.83 -1.47
CA THR A 188 -0.96 14.25 -2.88
C THR A 188 -2.23 13.76 -3.60
N LEU A 189 -2.81 12.61 -3.20
CA LEU A 189 -4.03 12.08 -3.82
C LEU A 189 -5.27 12.81 -3.34
N GLU A 190 -5.33 13.16 -2.05
CA GLU A 190 -6.39 14.00 -1.52
C GLU A 190 -6.29 15.43 -2.07
N ALA A 191 -5.08 15.99 -2.08
CA ALA A 191 -4.84 17.35 -2.61
C ALA A 191 -5.28 17.50 -4.08
N ALA A 192 -5.23 16.43 -4.87
CA ALA A 192 -5.71 16.44 -6.26
C ALA A 192 -7.24 16.64 -6.37
N THR A 193 -7.99 16.50 -5.27
CA THR A 193 -9.43 16.80 -5.22
C THR A 193 -9.73 18.26 -4.88
N PHE A 194 -8.71 19.04 -4.48
CA PHE A 194 -8.87 20.44 -4.12
C PHE A 194 -8.80 21.37 -5.37
N PRO A 195 -9.28 22.60 -5.29
CA PRO A 195 -9.12 23.56 -6.39
C PRO A 195 -7.64 23.74 -6.76
N ALA A 196 -7.28 23.45 -8.01
CA ALA A 196 -5.89 23.35 -8.47
C ALA A 196 -5.09 24.67 -8.36
N ASP A 197 -5.77 25.80 -8.39
CA ASP A 197 -5.19 27.15 -8.34
C ASP A 197 -5.16 27.75 -6.93
N ALA A 198 -5.85 27.15 -5.96
CA ALA A 198 -6.00 27.69 -4.61
C ALA A 198 -4.76 27.51 -3.73
N PHE A 199 -4.07 26.39 -3.88
CA PHE A 199 -3.02 25.96 -2.96
C PHE A 199 -1.72 25.58 -3.67
N VAL A 200 -0.61 25.62 -2.92
CA VAL A 200 0.71 25.19 -3.40
C VAL A 200 1.39 24.33 -2.34
N VAL A 201 2.21 23.38 -2.79
CA VAL A 201 3.01 22.52 -1.90
C VAL A 201 4.17 23.33 -1.34
N ALA A 202 4.20 23.50 -0.02
CA ALA A 202 5.28 24.16 0.71
C ALA A 202 6.34 23.16 1.20
N ALA A 203 5.96 21.95 1.55
CA ALA A 203 6.88 20.91 2.00
C ALA A 203 6.34 19.51 1.68
N ARG A 204 7.27 18.55 1.53
CA ARG A 204 6.99 17.11 1.44
C ARG A 204 7.52 16.43 2.70
N LEU A 205 6.68 15.65 3.36
CA LEU A 205 7.00 15.07 4.67
C LEU A 205 7.37 13.59 4.60
N SER A 206 6.76 12.83 3.68
CA SER A 206 7.01 11.39 3.49
C SER A 206 6.65 10.93 2.09
N ARG A 207 7.05 9.69 1.79
CA ARG A 207 6.52 8.88 0.68
C ARG A 207 5.70 7.76 1.28
N ASP A 208 4.42 7.69 0.92
CA ASP A 208 3.46 6.78 1.53
C ASP A 208 2.95 5.75 0.53
N ARG A 209 2.67 4.56 1.03
CA ARG A 209 1.99 3.50 0.29
C ARG A 209 0.66 3.21 0.95
N LYS A 210 -0.42 3.20 0.17
CA LYS A 210 -1.76 2.86 0.63
C LYS A 210 -2.02 1.39 0.37
N ALA A 211 -2.63 0.71 1.33
CA ALA A 211 -2.97 -0.72 1.25
C ALA A 211 -4.21 -0.99 2.11
N TYR A 212 -4.76 -2.20 2.03
CA TYR A 212 -5.85 -2.62 2.89
C TYR A 212 -5.31 -3.32 4.13
N TRP A 213 -5.92 -3.05 5.28
CA TRP A 213 -5.46 -3.56 6.55
C TRP A 213 -6.44 -4.61 7.08
N VAL A 214 -6.04 -5.87 6.96
CA VAL A 214 -6.84 -7.04 7.32
C VAL A 214 -6.70 -7.33 8.80
N ALA A 215 -7.81 -7.64 9.45
CA ALA A 215 -7.88 -7.91 10.87
C ALA A 215 -7.00 -9.11 11.30
N PRO A 216 -6.50 -9.12 12.54
CA PRO A 216 -5.72 -10.25 13.06
C PRO A 216 -6.47 -11.58 12.90
N GLY A 217 -5.72 -12.65 12.58
CA GLY A 217 -6.28 -13.99 12.40
C GLY A 217 -7.04 -14.23 11.08
N ARG A 218 -7.21 -13.22 10.23
CA ARG A 218 -7.89 -13.34 8.92
C ARG A 218 -6.90 -13.58 7.78
N ASN A 219 -5.89 -14.43 7.98
CA ASN A 219 -4.82 -14.65 7.01
C ASN A 219 -5.33 -15.16 5.65
N ALA A 220 -6.34 -16.04 5.64
CA ALA A 220 -6.95 -16.52 4.41
C ALA A 220 -7.60 -15.38 3.59
N LEU A 221 -8.27 -14.43 4.28
CA LEU A 221 -8.83 -13.25 3.62
C LEU A 221 -7.72 -12.35 3.05
N ALA A 222 -6.62 -12.17 3.79
CA ALA A 222 -5.49 -11.36 3.33
C ALA A 222 -4.85 -11.97 2.07
N ALA A 223 -4.63 -13.28 2.04
CA ALA A 223 -4.08 -13.99 0.90
C ALA A 223 -5.02 -13.96 -0.32
N ASP A 224 -6.32 -14.17 -0.12
CA ASP A 224 -7.31 -14.14 -1.19
C ASP A 224 -7.47 -12.72 -1.77
N LEU A 225 -7.47 -11.70 -0.91
CA LEU A 225 -7.54 -10.31 -1.34
C LEU A 225 -6.28 -9.90 -2.12
N ASP A 226 -5.08 -10.31 -1.66
CA ASP A 226 -3.82 -10.06 -2.39
C ASP A 226 -3.83 -10.76 -3.77
N ALA A 227 -4.28 -11.99 -3.85
CA ALA A 227 -4.39 -12.71 -5.12
C ALA A 227 -5.38 -12.03 -6.09
N TRP A 228 -6.52 -11.55 -5.57
CA TRP A 228 -7.49 -10.81 -6.36
C TRP A 228 -6.94 -9.45 -6.83
N LEU A 229 -6.23 -8.73 -5.96
CA LEU A 229 -5.59 -7.46 -6.31
C LEU A 229 -4.58 -7.66 -7.45
N LEU A 230 -3.74 -8.70 -7.38
CA LEU A 230 -2.78 -9.03 -8.43
C LEU A 230 -3.48 -9.38 -9.75
N ALA A 231 -4.50 -10.22 -9.72
CA ALA A 231 -5.30 -10.55 -10.90
C ALA A 231 -5.97 -9.30 -11.51
N SER A 232 -6.45 -8.38 -10.65
CA SER A 232 -7.08 -7.13 -11.07
C SER A 232 -6.11 -6.08 -11.62
N GLU A 233 -4.81 -6.19 -11.30
CA GLU A 233 -3.76 -5.43 -12.02
C GLU A 233 -3.60 -5.95 -13.46
N HIS A 234 -3.55 -7.26 -13.64
CA HIS A 234 -3.35 -7.88 -14.95
C HIS A 234 -4.55 -7.69 -15.90
N ASP A 235 -5.77 -7.80 -15.42
CA ASP A 235 -6.97 -7.60 -16.23
C ASP A 235 -7.36 -6.13 -16.41
N GLY A 236 -6.60 -5.22 -15.79
CA GLY A 236 -6.77 -3.77 -15.87
C GLY A 236 -7.91 -3.23 -14.99
N THR A 237 -8.55 -4.05 -14.17
CA THR A 237 -9.64 -3.59 -13.28
C THR A 237 -9.18 -2.53 -12.30
N LEU A 238 -8.05 -2.74 -11.61
CA LEU A 238 -7.49 -1.72 -10.72
C LEU A 238 -7.01 -0.49 -11.47
N GLY A 239 -6.44 -0.66 -12.66
CA GLY A 239 -6.05 0.46 -13.54
C GLY A 239 -7.23 1.36 -13.87
N ARG A 240 -8.37 0.77 -14.28
CA ARG A 240 -9.60 1.52 -14.56
C ARG A 240 -10.15 2.23 -13.32
N LEU A 241 -10.14 1.58 -12.15
CA LEU A 241 -10.60 2.18 -10.90
C LEU A 241 -9.68 3.34 -10.46
N ARG A 242 -8.35 3.21 -10.58
CA ARG A 242 -7.43 4.33 -10.32
C ARG A 242 -7.69 5.51 -11.26
N ALA A 243 -7.83 5.25 -12.56
CA ALA A 243 -8.12 6.30 -13.53
C ALA A 243 -9.45 7.04 -13.24
N ALA A 244 -10.45 6.33 -12.72
CA ALA A 244 -11.75 6.91 -12.39
C ALA A 244 -11.74 7.74 -11.09
N TRP A 245 -10.91 7.38 -10.11
CA TRP A 245 -10.99 7.96 -8.77
C TRP A 245 -9.72 8.70 -8.32
N LEU A 246 -8.53 8.23 -8.71
CA LEU A 246 -7.25 8.74 -8.22
C LEU A 246 -6.58 9.63 -9.29
N ALA A 247 -7.09 10.84 -9.46
CA ALA A 247 -6.49 11.81 -10.36
C ALA A 247 -5.03 12.08 -9.95
N GLY A 248 -4.10 12.02 -10.91
CA GLY A 248 -2.67 12.25 -10.66
C GLY A 248 -1.92 11.09 -10.00
N ALA A 249 -2.55 9.93 -9.80
CA ALA A 249 -1.81 8.75 -9.37
C ALA A 249 -0.80 8.33 -10.44
N SER A 250 0.47 8.22 -10.05
CA SER A 250 1.51 7.71 -10.94
C SER A 250 1.27 6.25 -11.27
N ALA A 251 1.43 5.89 -12.54
CA ALA A 251 1.43 4.48 -12.96
C ALA A 251 2.54 3.71 -12.22
N PRO A 252 2.34 2.44 -11.88
CA PRO A 252 3.41 1.59 -11.36
C PRO A 252 4.58 1.54 -12.33
N THR A 253 5.80 1.74 -11.85
CA THR A 253 7.04 1.67 -12.67
C THR A 253 7.56 0.25 -12.84
N LEU A 254 7.13 -0.66 -11.99
CA LEU A 254 7.48 -2.09 -11.99
C LEU A 254 6.25 -2.94 -12.30
N ALA A 255 6.48 -4.12 -12.86
CA ALA A 255 5.43 -5.14 -12.96
C ALA A 255 4.82 -5.43 -11.58
N PRO A 256 3.52 -5.77 -11.50
CA PRO A 256 2.81 -5.95 -10.22
C PRO A 256 3.51 -6.93 -9.27
N GLU A 257 4.02 -8.05 -9.77
CA GLU A 257 4.73 -9.08 -8.99
C GLU A 257 6.03 -8.53 -8.40
N LEU A 258 6.80 -7.79 -9.20
CA LEU A 258 8.04 -7.15 -8.73
C LEU A 258 7.76 -6.05 -7.72
N SER A 259 6.70 -5.27 -7.94
CA SER A 259 6.23 -4.29 -6.96
C SER A 259 5.89 -4.96 -5.63
N ARG A 260 5.32 -6.18 -5.67
CA ARG A 260 5.02 -6.96 -4.47
C ARG A 260 6.28 -7.43 -3.75
N VAL A 261 7.30 -7.91 -4.47
CA VAL A 261 8.60 -8.29 -3.88
C VAL A 261 9.24 -7.10 -3.17
N VAL A 262 9.30 -5.95 -3.84
CA VAL A 262 9.83 -4.70 -3.30
C VAL A 262 9.07 -4.27 -2.04
N ASP A 263 7.74 -4.28 -2.09
CA ASP A 263 6.87 -3.93 -0.97
C ASP A 263 7.13 -4.81 0.27
N LEU A 264 7.26 -6.12 0.10
CA LEU A 264 7.52 -7.06 1.20
C LEU A 264 8.92 -6.88 1.80
N ALA A 265 9.95 -6.70 0.96
CA ALA A 265 11.30 -6.41 1.42
C ALA A 265 11.36 -5.08 2.20
N ALA A 266 10.68 -4.04 1.72
CA ALA A 266 10.57 -2.77 2.42
C ALA A 266 9.85 -2.90 3.77
N ARG A 267 8.74 -3.66 3.85
CA ARG A 267 8.03 -3.92 5.13
C ARG A 267 8.91 -4.62 6.15
N ARG A 268 9.72 -5.58 5.70
CA ARG A 268 10.69 -6.25 6.57
C ARG A 268 11.67 -5.24 7.19
N LEU A 269 12.20 -4.32 6.40
CA LEU A 269 13.08 -3.24 6.87
C LEU A 269 12.35 -2.27 7.81
N MET A 270 11.09 -1.95 7.56
CA MET A 270 10.26 -1.09 8.42
C MET A 270 10.06 -1.67 9.82
N LEU A 271 10.19 -2.98 10.03
CA LEU A 271 10.13 -3.62 11.34
C LEU A 271 11.47 -3.56 12.11
N MET A 272 12.59 -3.28 11.44
CA MET A 272 13.92 -3.33 12.07
C MET A 272 14.14 -2.33 13.20
N PRO A 273 13.57 -1.10 13.19
CA PRO A 273 13.61 -0.21 14.36
C PRO A 273 12.94 -0.82 15.62
N ALA A 274 11.82 -1.56 15.43
CA ALA A 274 11.17 -2.27 16.53
C ALA A 274 12.04 -3.43 17.04
N VAL A 275 12.68 -4.17 16.13
CA VAL A 275 13.63 -5.23 16.48
C VAL A 275 14.80 -4.65 17.29
N ALA A 276 15.37 -3.52 16.85
CA ALA A 276 16.44 -2.85 17.58
C ALA A 276 16.02 -2.40 18.98
N ALA A 277 14.80 -1.86 19.11
CA ALA A 277 14.24 -1.46 20.39
C ALA A 277 14.04 -2.68 21.33
N ALA A 278 13.47 -3.77 20.80
CA ALA A 278 13.29 -5.02 21.54
C ALA A 278 14.61 -5.66 21.97
N LYS A 279 15.64 -5.65 21.11
CA LYS A 279 16.99 -6.11 21.45
C LYS A 279 17.59 -5.29 22.58
N ARG A 280 17.51 -3.96 22.51
CA ARG A 280 17.99 -3.08 23.59
C ARG A 280 17.28 -3.35 24.92
N ALA A 281 15.96 -3.51 24.89
CA ALA A 281 15.18 -3.81 26.09
C ALA A 281 15.53 -5.17 26.70
N ALA A 282 15.94 -6.14 25.86
CA ALA A 282 16.35 -7.49 26.29
C ALA A 282 17.86 -7.61 26.58
N GLY A 283 18.63 -6.53 26.46
CA GLY A 283 20.09 -6.59 26.60
C GLY A 283 20.80 -7.44 25.52
N THR A 284 20.15 -7.71 24.39
CA THR A 284 20.66 -8.55 23.31
C THR A 284 21.41 -7.69 22.27
N PRO A 285 22.60 -8.10 21.80
CA PRO A 285 23.35 -7.33 20.81
C PRO A 285 22.62 -7.24 19.47
N VAL A 286 22.88 -6.16 18.73
CA VAL A 286 22.33 -5.97 17.37
C VAL A 286 22.87 -7.04 16.43
N VAL A 287 24.19 -7.27 16.48
CA VAL A 287 24.88 -8.30 15.70
C VAL A 287 24.94 -9.59 16.53
N ASP A 288 24.40 -10.67 15.99
CA ASP A 288 24.41 -12.01 16.58
C ASP A 288 24.75 -13.02 15.45
N PRO A 289 26.04 -13.35 15.29
CA PRO A 289 26.53 -14.20 14.21
C PRO A 289 25.86 -15.59 14.18
N SER A 290 25.63 -16.18 15.35
CA SER A 290 24.98 -17.51 15.44
C SER A 290 23.54 -17.44 14.93
N ARG A 291 22.82 -16.40 15.33
CA ARG A 291 21.44 -16.20 14.88
C ARG A 291 21.35 -15.87 13.39
N GLU A 292 22.33 -15.16 12.84
CA GLU A 292 22.37 -14.84 11.41
C GLU A 292 22.60 -16.08 10.56
N VAL A 293 23.49 -17.00 10.98
CA VAL A 293 23.64 -18.31 10.31
C VAL A 293 22.31 -19.07 10.25
N GLU A 294 21.56 -19.11 11.36
CA GLU A 294 20.23 -19.73 11.38
C GLU A 294 19.23 -19.05 10.44
N VAL A 295 19.24 -17.71 10.38
CA VAL A 295 18.35 -16.93 9.50
C VAL A 295 18.67 -17.22 8.04
N VAL A 296 19.95 -17.21 7.66
CA VAL A 296 20.40 -17.57 6.31
C VAL A 296 20.00 -19.01 5.95
N ALA A 297 20.27 -19.97 6.84
CA ALA A 297 19.93 -21.36 6.58
C ALA A 297 18.43 -21.57 6.34
N ARG A 298 17.57 -20.90 7.13
CA ARG A 298 16.12 -20.95 6.92
C ARG A 298 15.68 -20.27 5.61
N ALA A 299 16.29 -19.14 5.25
CA ALA A 299 15.99 -18.45 4.01
C ALA A 299 16.35 -19.32 2.79
N VAL A 300 17.54 -19.95 2.80
CA VAL A 300 17.99 -20.87 1.76
C VAL A 300 17.05 -22.09 1.67
N ALA A 301 16.69 -22.69 2.80
CA ALA A 301 15.78 -23.83 2.81
C ALA A 301 14.39 -23.49 2.20
N ARG A 302 13.83 -22.32 2.53
CA ARG A 302 12.56 -21.84 1.94
C ARG A 302 12.70 -21.62 0.43
N ALA A 303 13.77 -20.95 0.01
CA ALA A 303 14.03 -20.65 -1.40
C ALA A 303 14.24 -21.92 -2.22
N ARG A 304 15.02 -22.89 -1.69
CA ARG A 304 15.22 -24.22 -2.29
C ARG A 304 13.90 -24.96 -2.47
N ALA A 305 13.04 -24.97 -1.44
CA ALA A 305 11.70 -25.59 -1.52
C ALA A 305 10.82 -24.95 -2.60
N ALA A 306 11.08 -23.70 -2.95
CA ALA A 306 10.42 -22.97 -4.03
C ALA A 306 11.16 -23.09 -5.39
N GLY A 307 12.23 -23.89 -5.49
CA GLY A 307 12.98 -24.15 -6.72
C GLY A 307 13.93 -23.01 -7.09
N PHE A 308 14.53 -22.33 -6.12
CA PHE A 308 15.60 -21.34 -6.34
C PHE A 308 16.97 -21.96 -6.00
N ASP A 309 18.03 -21.40 -6.62
CA ASP A 309 19.41 -21.77 -6.33
C ASP A 309 19.84 -21.36 -4.91
N ASP A 310 20.59 -22.23 -4.24
CA ASP A 310 21.02 -22.01 -2.86
C ASP A 310 21.97 -20.83 -2.71
N GLY A 311 22.93 -20.67 -3.63
CA GLY A 311 23.92 -19.59 -3.59
C GLY A 311 23.26 -18.23 -3.82
N ALA A 312 22.34 -18.15 -4.78
CA ALA A 312 21.55 -16.94 -5.03
C ALA A 312 20.63 -16.62 -3.85
N ALA A 313 20.04 -17.63 -3.21
CA ALA A 313 19.22 -17.47 -2.02
C ALA A 313 20.03 -17.00 -0.80
N GLU A 314 21.23 -17.52 -0.61
CA GLU A 314 22.16 -17.08 0.42
C GLU A 314 22.58 -15.61 0.19
N HIS A 315 22.91 -15.24 -1.06
CA HIS A 315 23.25 -13.86 -1.41
C HIS A 315 22.09 -12.90 -1.08
N PHE A 316 20.86 -13.26 -1.45
CA PHE A 316 19.68 -12.46 -1.12
C PHE A 316 19.44 -12.32 0.39
N ALA A 317 19.57 -13.42 1.14
CA ALA A 317 19.43 -13.40 2.59
C ALA A 317 20.48 -12.49 3.26
N ARG A 318 21.75 -12.57 2.82
CA ARG A 318 22.83 -11.73 3.34
C ARG A 318 22.60 -10.25 3.04
N ALA A 319 22.19 -9.89 1.80
CA ALA A 319 21.86 -8.51 1.45
C ALA A 319 20.76 -7.93 2.34
N GLN A 320 19.73 -8.72 2.66
CA GLN A 320 18.69 -8.29 3.58
C GLN A 320 19.16 -8.17 5.03
N ILE A 321 20.08 -9.03 5.49
CA ILE A 321 20.65 -8.96 6.84
C ILE A 321 21.54 -7.72 6.98
N ASP A 322 22.35 -7.40 5.98
CA ASP A 322 23.23 -6.23 6.01
C ASP A 322 22.41 -4.94 6.07
N ALA A 323 21.37 -4.82 5.24
CA ALA A 323 20.44 -3.72 5.31
C ALA A 323 19.72 -3.64 6.68
N ALA A 324 19.30 -4.79 7.22
CA ALA A 324 18.67 -4.85 8.55
C ALA A 324 19.62 -4.41 9.67
N ARG A 325 20.90 -4.77 9.61
CA ARG A 325 21.92 -4.31 10.57
C ARG A 325 22.10 -2.80 10.52
N ALA A 326 22.20 -2.23 9.31
CA ALA A 326 22.33 -0.80 9.11
C ALA A 326 21.15 -0.03 9.73
N VAL A 327 19.91 -0.50 9.49
CA VAL A 327 18.70 0.09 10.08
C VAL A 327 18.68 -0.05 11.60
N GLN A 328 19.05 -1.22 12.14
CA GLN A 328 19.10 -1.46 13.59
C GLN A 328 20.18 -0.65 14.30
N GLY A 329 21.28 -0.35 13.61
CA GLY A 329 22.40 0.47 14.10
C GLY A 329 22.17 1.98 14.00
N ALA A 330 21.16 2.43 13.27
CA ALA A 330 20.86 3.85 13.09
C ALA A 330 20.57 4.54 14.43
N ARG A 331 21.22 5.70 14.66
CA ARG A 331 21.15 6.42 15.96
C ARG A 331 19.84 7.13 16.23
N ARG A 332 19.02 7.35 15.20
CA ARG A 332 17.70 8.01 15.32
C ARG A 332 16.64 7.13 14.66
N PRO A 333 15.76 6.48 15.43
CA PRO A 333 14.60 5.87 14.83
C PRO A 333 13.68 6.98 14.28
N THR A 334 13.52 7.02 12.96
CA THR A 334 12.58 7.94 12.26
C THR A 334 11.12 7.62 12.58
N ALA A 335 10.84 6.45 13.12
CA ALA A 335 9.54 6.11 13.63
C ALA A 335 9.25 6.98 14.89
N ALA A 336 8.16 7.75 14.85
CA ALA A 336 7.52 8.25 16.06
C ALA A 336 7.54 7.13 17.09
N ALA A 337 8.08 7.40 18.27
CA ALA A 337 8.39 6.42 19.30
C ALA A 337 7.33 5.31 19.33
N ILE A 338 7.75 4.07 19.13
CA ILE A 338 6.87 2.91 19.34
C ILE A 338 6.51 2.97 20.80
N VAL A 339 5.27 3.36 21.08
CA VAL A 339 4.81 3.63 22.46
C VAL A 339 4.90 2.35 23.29
N ASP A 340 4.60 1.19 22.65
CA ASP A 340 4.76 -0.13 23.24
C ASP A 340 5.75 -0.93 22.38
N VAL A 341 6.95 -1.15 22.89
CA VAL A 341 7.98 -1.94 22.20
C VAL A 341 7.60 -3.41 22.30
N PRO A 342 7.26 -4.08 21.18
CA PRO A 342 6.93 -5.50 21.20
C PRO A 342 8.16 -6.32 21.55
N THR A 343 7.96 -7.49 22.16
CA THR A 343 9.06 -8.42 22.44
C THR A 343 9.62 -9.04 21.16
N LEU A 344 10.86 -9.55 21.21
CA LEU A 344 11.43 -10.30 20.09
C LEU A 344 10.59 -11.53 19.72
N ALA A 345 9.96 -12.18 20.71
CA ALA A 345 9.05 -13.30 20.51
C ALA A 345 7.80 -12.91 19.69
N ALA A 346 7.28 -11.70 19.88
CA ALA A 346 6.14 -11.20 19.11
C ALA A 346 6.53 -10.74 17.70
N LEU A 347 7.78 -10.27 17.50
CA LEU A 347 8.26 -9.79 16.18
C LEU A 347 8.64 -10.93 15.23
N ARG A 348 9.25 -12.02 15.74
CA ARG A 348 9.75 -13.13 14.94
C ARG A 348 8.68 -13.73 14.00
N PRO A 349 7.48 -14.12 14.45
CA PRO A 349 6.46 -14.65 13.55
C PRO A 349 6.04 -13.68 12.45
N ARG A 350 6.08 -12.37 12.71
CA ARG A 350 5.75 -11.33 11.70
C ARG A 350 6.82 -11.23 10.63
N ILE A 351 8.08 -11.32 11.01
CA ILE A 351 9.21 -11.33 10.08
C ILE A 351 9.20 -12.62 9.26
N ASP A 352 9.00 -13.77 9.90
CA ASP A 352 8.92 -15.07 9.23
C ASP A 352 7.78 -15.10 8.18
N ALA A 353 6.61 -14.53 8.50
CA ALA A 353 5.51 -14.42 7.55
C ALA A 353 5.83 -13.50 6.35
N LEU A 354 6.58 -12.41 6.57
CA LEU A 354 7.06 -11.55 5.47
C LEU A 354 8.09 -12.28 4.59
N ASP A 355 9.00 -13.06 5.19
CA ASP A 355 9.99 -13.84 4.47
C ASP A 355 9.30 -14.93 3.61
N GLU A 356 8.28 -15.61 4.13
CA GLU A 356 7.46 -16.59 3.39
C GLU A 356 6.71 -15.91 2.22
N ALA A 357 6.06 -14.79 2.48
CA ALA A 357 5.35 -14.03 1.46
C ALA A 357 6.31 -13.50 0.38
N THR A 358 7.56 -13.14 0.76
CA THR A 358 8.58 -12.69 -0.18
C THR A 358 8.99 -13.81 -1.13
N VAL A 359 9.20 -15.03 -0.63
CA VAL A 359 9.52 -16.18 -1.49
C VAL A 359 8.36 -16.49 -2.45
N ALA A 360 7.12 -16.47 -1.98
CA ALA A 360 5.94 -16.67 -2.83
C ALA A 360 5.84 -15.57 -3.92
N ALA A 361 6.10 -14.31 -3.57
CA ALA A 361 6.12 -13.19 -4.53
C ALA A 361 7.26 -13.33 -5.55
N LEU A 362 8.45 -13.81 -5.14
CA LEU A 362 9.57 -14.08 -6.04
C LEU A 362 9.23 -15.17 -7.06
N VAL A 363 8.53 -16.24 -6.64
CA VAL A 363 8.03 -17.27 -7.55
C VAL A 363 7.09 -16.67 -8.60
N ALA A 364 6.14 -15.85 -8.18
CA ALA A 364 5.23 -15.17 -9.09
C ALA A 364 5.95 -14.20 -10.03
N ALA A 365 7.03 -13.56 -9.55
CA ALA A 365 7.79 -12.56 -10.29
C ALA A 365 8.80 -13.15 -11.31
N ARG A 366 8.99 -14.47 -11.39
CA ARG A 366 10.03 -15.11 -12.24
C ARG A 366 10.03 -14.59 -13.68
N ALA A 367 8.86 -14.58 -14.34
CA ALA A 367 8.75 -14.13 -15.73
C ALA A 367 8.97 -12.62 -15.90
N ALA A 368 8.61 -11.82 -14.93
CA ALA A 368 8.74 -10.36 -14.94
C ALA A 368 10.17 -9.91 -14.60
N ALA A 369 10.84 -10.62 -13.69
CA ALA A 369 12.15 -10.25 -13.18
C ALA A 369 13.29 -10.46 -14.19
N ALA A 370 13.15 -11.40 -15.12
CA ALA A 370 14.12 -11.60 -16.21
C ALA A 370 14.29 -10.34 -17.09
N ARG A 371 13.32 -9.42 -17.06
CA ARG A 371 13.29 -8.17 -17.83
C ARG A 371 13.38 -6.93 -16.94
N ALA A 372 13.58 -7.11 -15.64
CA ALA A 372 13.57 -5.99 -14.70
C ALA A 372 14.87 -5.19 -14.75
N ASP A 373 14.73 -3.89 -14.85
CA ASP A 373 15.84 -2.96 -14.63
C ASP A 373 16.21 -2.95 -13.14
N ARG A 374 17.47 -3.30 -12.85
CA ARG A 374 18.01 -3.30 -11.47
C ARG A 374 17.98 -1.91 -10.84
N ALA A 375 18.19 -0.87 -11.63
CA ALA A 375 18.14 0.51 -11.13
C ALA A 375 16.70 0.88 -10.73
N ALA A 376 15.70 0.47 -11.51
CA ALA A 376 14.30 0.66 -11.16
C ALA A 376 13.90 -0.10 -9.89
N LEU A 377 14.40 -1.34 -9.71
CA LEU A 377 14.18 -2.11 -8.48
C LEU A 377 14.81 -1.42 -7.25
N ALA A 378 16.07 -0.95 -7.37
CA ALA A 378 16.76 -0.25 -6.30
C ALA A 378 16.05 1.07 -5.93
N ALA A 379 15.65 1.84 -6.93
CA ALA A 379 14.91 3.09 -6.74
C ALA A 379 13.57 2.84 -6.03
N ALA A 380 12.84 1.78 -6.42
CA ALA A 380 11.59 1.41 -5.79
C ALA A 380 11.80 0.94 -4.33
N LEU A 381 12.81 0.12 -4.06
CA LEU A 381 13.19 -0.29 -2.70
C LEU A 381 13.51 0.92 -1.82
N ARG A 382 14.30 1.87 -2.36
CA ARG A 382 14.68 3.09 -1.66
C ARG A 382 13.48 4.00 -1.37
N ALA A 383 12.54 4.05 -2.31
CA ALA A 383 11.30 4.81 -2.13
C ALA A 383 10.34 4.17 -1.12
N ASP A 384 10.29 2.84 -1.06
CA ASP A 384 9.35 2.09 -0.23
C ASP A 384 9.83 1.83 1.19
N ALA A 385 11.15 1.75 1.41
CA ALA A 385 11.78 1.58 2.72
C ALA A 385 12.34 2.92 3.22
N ASP A 386 11.45 3.86 3.59
CA ASP A 386 11.84 5.15 4.19
C ASP A 386 12.16 4.94 5.68
N VAL A 387 13.32 4.34 5.94
CA VAL A 387 13.85 4.07 7.29
C VAL A 387 15.30 4.51 7.40
N ASP A 388 15.68 5.07 8.56
CA ASP A 388 17.04 5.50 8.82
C ASP A 388 18.03 4.33 8.76
N GLY A 389 19.18 4.54 8.17
CA GLY A 389 20.22 3.52 7.98
C GLY A 389 20.08 2.68 6.71
N PHE A 390 18.96 2.79 5.98
CA PHE A 390 18.79 2.18 4.67
C PHE A 390 19.12 3.19 3.57
N ASP A 391 20.17 2.96 2.82
CA ASP A 391 20.67 3.85 1.77
C ASP A 391 20.58 3.22 0.37
N GLU A 392 21.10 3.93 -0.62
CA GLU A 392 21.12 3.50 -2.02
C GLU A 392 21.99 2.27 -2.25
N ALA A 393 23.11 2.12 -1.50
CA ALA A 393 23.96 0.95 -1.61
C ALA A 393 23.25 -0.32 -1.16
N HIS A 394 22.54 -0.27 -0.03
CA HIS A 394 21.71 -1.40 0.44
C HIS A 394 20.59 -1.73 -0.54
N ALA A 395 19.91 -0.71 -1.09
CA ALA A 395 18.86 -0.92 -2.08
C ALA A 395 19.38 -1.57 -3.36
N GLY A 396 20.58 -1.14 -3.83
CA GLY A 396 21.27 -1.73 -4.97
C GLY A 396 21.66 -3.18 -4.73
N ALA A 397 22.18 -3.50 -3.55
CA ALA A 397 22.56 -4.86 -3.18
C ALA A 397 21.35 -5.81 -3.16
N ILE A 398 20.25 -5.39 -2.54
CA ILE A 398 19.00 -6.19 -2.53
C ILE A 398 18.45 -6.35 -3.95
N ALA A 399 18.42 -5.28 -4.77
CA ALA A 399 17.94 -5.34 -6.14
C ALA A 399 18.76 -6.30 -7.02
N ALA A 400 20.11 -6.26 -6.88
CA ALA A 400 21.00 -7.19 -7.56
C ALA A 400 20.76 -8.64 -7.14
N ALA A 401 20.56 -8.87 -5.84
CA ALA A 401 20.29 -10.19 -5.29
C ALA A 401 18.91 -10.74 -5.73
N ILE A 402 17.87 -9.91 -5.81
CA ILE A 402 16.57 -10.28 -6.38
C ILE A 402 16.75 -10.72 -7.84
N ALA A 403 17.45 -9.92 -8.65
CA ALA A 403 17.67 -10.23 -10.06
C ALA A 403 18.45 -11.55 -10.24
N ALA A 404 19.51 -11.79 -9.44
CA ALA A 404 20.29 -13.01 -9.47
C ALA A 404 19.46 -14.24 -9.05
N LEU A 405 18.66 -14.11 -7.98
CA LEU A 405 17.83 -15.20 -7.46
C LEU A 405 16.79 -15.66 -8.50
N VAL A 406 16.16 -14.71 -9.19
CA VAL A 406 15.16 -15.05 -10.20
C VAL A 406 15.79 -15.58 -11.49
N ALA A 407 16.98 -15.07 -11.89
CA ALA A 407 17.71 -15.58 -13.05
C ALA A 407 18.15 -17.05 -12.86
N SER A 408 18.61 -17.42 -11.66
CA SER A 408 19.08 -18.76 -11.34
C SER A 408 18.01 -19.86 -11.48
N SER A 409 16.73 -19.50 -11.34
CA SER A 409 15.62 -20.44 -11.49
C SER A 409 15.27 -20.76 -12.95
N ALA A 410 15.66 -19.92 -13.91
CA ALA A 410 15.37 -20.13 -15.32
C ALA A 410 16.27 -21.20 -15.97
N GLU A 411 17.50 -21.37 -15.46
CA GLU A 411 18.46 -22.35 -15.98
C GLU A 411 18.10 -23.79 -15.60
N GLN A 412 17.39 -23.99 -14.47
CA GLN A 412 16.99 -25.33 -14.01
C GLN A 412 15.75 -25.89 -14.73
N ILE A 413 14.96 -25.06 -15.41
CA ILE A 413 13.76 -25.48 -16.17
C ILE A 413 14.10 -25.82 -17.62
N GLY A 414 15.29 -25.41 -18.09
CA GLY A 414 15.79 -25.63 -19.44
C GLY A 414 16.69 -26.87 -19.62
N GLN A 415 16.95 -27.63 -18.57
CA GLN A 415 17.64 -28.93 -18.57
C GLN A 415 16.64 -30.05 -18.26
#